data_25daf613cec94a6e52f05844877e4a7d
#
_entry.id   25daf613cec94a6e52f05844877e4a7d
#
_cell.length_a   1.000
_cell.length_b   1.000
_cell.length_c   1.000
_cell.angle_alpha   90.00
_cell.angle_beta   90.00
_cell.angle_gamma   90.00
#
_symmetry.space_group_name_H-M   'P 1'
#
loop_
_entity.id
_entity.type
_entity.pdbx_description
1 polymer ?
#
loop_
_entity_poly.entity_id
_entity_poly.type
_entity_poly.pdbx_seq_one_letter_code
_entity_poly.pdbx_strand_id
1 'polypeptide(L)'
;MTVQPTTANASPSLFDQHQATCDGRACDFNTHNDQAVVDLLLDVRESRENISEFVYMDSQQCLETYSHGFMQVHSDVVVVTSQPNTESPILWTRWPQRYISEDRENTNDDPFHWVCHDTLANQGDRCRGGFPEDLAKLGKNWTVYNNLVDHCFVRLGTDKCHLQFNVWLMLAVVVFGVIKVFAIAWIVFTGSGDNNYLRTLGDAIQSYLEKEDPKTQHMSLVSSVQIRKEGLLNSFEPQVYNGARPRWYSAANTTEFFSTVGLSEVFAIMLSITLYFAIDGAKGAAFDPKLGTTDIQSLVTFMRDDVGSSGIVPLLLVANVPQLGVSLLYVVYTGIWGKLAVTREFDNLAKSRKGLRVSNATHGRQRSSHFLTLPIKYAVPLMACSAVLHWLCSQSLFLVRFDGIRSNGELDEKDRMVRLGYNVTGMLSLIGILIAMMVATICVASFRRLKTPLGETCMSCVISAACHAMQDRPEPWLHKLQWGVIGANEQDPFGGEEDRYSVRRCGFTAGRVQPLVKDERYQ
;
A
#
# COMPACT_ATOMS: atom_id res chain seq x y z
N MET A 1 13.50 36.49 -9.94
CA MET A 1 12.50 37.23 -10.70
C MET A 1 12.90 38.68 -10.82
N THR A 2 12.83 39.28 -11.97
CA THR A 2 13.09 40.71 -12.18
C THR A 2 11.93 41.33 -12.95
N VAL A 3 11.42 42.47 -12.47
CA VAL A 3 10.33 43.20 -13.13
C VAL A 3 10.91 44.39 -13.88
N GLN A 4 10.67 44.44 -15.18
CA GLN A 4 11.24 45.46 -16.08
C GLN A 4 10.12 46.20 -16.84
N PRO A 5 10.21 47.54 -17.00
CA PRO A 5 9.29 48.31 -17.83
C PRO A 5 9.56 48.11 -19.34
N THR A 6 8.51 48.27 -20.17
CA THR A 6 8.57 48.08 -21.63
C THR A 6 9.55 48.97 -22.36
N THR A 7 9.93 50.11 -21.80
CA THR A 7 10.80 51.12 -22.43
C THR A 7 12.29 50.94 -22.22
N ALA A 8 12.71 49.79 -21.61
CA ALA A 8 14.13 49.53 -21.35
C ALA A 8 14.91 49.18 -22.63
N ASN A 9 15.02 50.10 -23.55
CA ASN A 9 16.14 50.19 -24.50
C ASN A 9 17.37 50.81 -23.88
N ALA A 10 17.44 50.77 -22.56
CA ALA A 10 18.51 51.39 -21.77
C ALA A 10 19.85 50.69 -22.03
N SER A 11 20.84 51.47 -22.42
CA SER A 11 22.23 51.03 -22.41
C SER A 11 22.67 50.73 -20.98
N PRO A 12 23.66 49.85 -20.76
CA PRO A 12 24.15 49.48 -19.42
C PRO A 12 24.62 50.69 -18.56
N SER A 13 24.92 51.82 -19.19
CA SER A 13 25.31 53.08 -18.54
C SER A 13 24.15 53.84 -17.87
N LEU A 14 22.90 53.39 -18.08
CA LEU A 14 21.69 53.99 -17.51
C LEU A 14 21.16 53.27 -16.26
N PHE A 15 21.83 52.24 -15.78
CA PHE A 15 21.58 51.69 -14.46
C PHE A 15 22.12 52.65 -13.41
N ASP A 16 21.33 53.67 -13.09
CA ASP A 16 21.63 54.51 -11.94
C ASP A 16 21.47 53.66 -10.68
N GLN A 17 22.62 53.26 -10.14
CA GLN A 17 22.76 52.27 -9.05
C GLN A 17 21.92 52.59 -7.80
N HIS A 18 21.40 53.81 -7.70
CA HIS A 18 20.66 54.27 -6.52
C HIS A 18 19.13 54.20 -6.65
N GLN A 19 18.60 53.92 -7.83
CA GLN A 19 17.14 53.91 -8.06
C GLN A 19 16.52 52.51 -8.22
N ALA A 20 17.34 51.47 -8.43
CA ALA A 20 16.85 50.12 -8.53
C ALA A 20 16.57 49.54 -7.13
N THR A 21 15.48 48.78 -7.00
CA THR A 21 15.14 48.07 -5.76
C THR A 21 15.38 46.59 -5.91
N CYS A 22 16.21 46.04 -5.05
CA CYS A 22 16.50 44.62 -4.97
C CYS A 22 15.95 44.09 -3.64
N ASP A 23 15.03 43.17 -3.69
CA ASP A 23 14.43 42.55 -2.52
C ASP A 23 13.88 43.56 -1.49
N GLY A 24 13.21 44.62 -1.98
CA GLY A 24 12.61 45.68 -1.16
C GLY A 24 13.59 46.73 -0.59
N ARG A 25 14.87 46.69 -0.96
CA ARG A 25 15.91 47.67 -0.61
C ARG A 25 16.57 48.26 -1.86
N ALA A 26 17.31 49.35 -1.73
CA ALA A 26 18.14 49.82 -2.85
C ALA A 26 19.17 48.75 -3.23
N CYS A 27 19.33 48.52 -4.55
CA CYS A 27 20.31 47.55 -5.04
C CYS A 27 21.74 48.00 -4.68
N ASP A 28 22.52 47.11 -4.09
CA ASP A 28 23.95 47.27 -3.90
C ASP A 28 24.71 46.41 -4.91
N PHE A 29 25.03 47.00 -6.06
CA PHE A 29 25.72 46.29 -7.15
C PHE A 29 27.16 45.87 -6.81
N ASN A 30 27.66 46.21 -5.63
CA ASN A 30 28.88 45.63 -5.11
C ASN A 30 28.68 44.24 -4.48
N THR A 31 27.43 43.85 -4.24
CA THR A 31 27.12 42.49 -3.79
C THR A 31 27.02 41.55 -4.98
N HIS A 32 27.47 40.32 -4.81
CA HIS A 32 27.37 39.27 -5.84
C HIS A 32 25.95 39.05 -6.33
N ASN A 33 24.99 39.21 -5.45
CA ASN A 33 23.58 38.97 -5.78
C ASN A 33 23.00 40.06 -6.69
N ASP A 34 23.25 41.34 -6.34
CA ASP A 34 22.71 42.45 -7.12
C ASP A 34 23.41 42.57 -8.49
N GLN A 35 24.68 42.16 -8.58
CA GLN A 35 25.40 42.05 -9.85
C GLN A 35 24.77 40.97 -10.76
N ALA A 36 24.37 39.85 -10.20
CA ALA A 36 23.72 38.77 -10.98
C ALA A 36 22.38 39.21 -11.60
N VAL A 37 21.70 40.22 -11.06
CA VAL A 37 20.49 40.80 -11.71
C VAL A 37 20.89 41.56 -12.97
N VAL A 38 21.96 42.30 -12.93
CA VAL A 38 22.46 43.03 -14.11
C VAL A 38 22.91 42.06 -15.18
N ASP A 39 23.64 41.01 -14.79
CA ASP A 39 24.10 39.96 -15.71
C ASP A 39 22.89 39.26 -16.36
N LEU A 40 21.85 38.92 -15.58
CA LEU A 40 20.61 38.36 -16.09
C LEU A 40 19.91 39.23 -17.13
N LEU A 41 19.87 40.56 -16.89
CA LEU A 41 19.24 41.48 -17.84
C LEU A 41 20.08 41.68 -19.10
N LEU A 42 21.39 41.64 -19.00
CA LEU A 42 22.30 41.64 -20.14
C LEU A 42 22.16 40.38 -20.96
N ASP A 43 22.07 39.21 -20.32
CA ASP A 43 21.82 37.92 -20.98
C ASP A 43 20.49 37.92 -21.74
N VAL A 44 19.40 38.44 -21.16
CA VAL A 44 18.10 38.59 -21.83
C VAL A 44 18.19 39.47 -23.05
N ARG A 45 18.99 40.57 -22.96
CA ARG A 45 19.18 41.47 -24.09
C ARG A 45 19.98 40.81 -25.22
N GLU A 46 21.05 40.11 -24.89
CA GLU A 46 21.88 39.39 -25.85
C GLU A 46 21.13 38.23 -26.50
N SER A 47 20.26 37.52 -25.72
CA SER A 47 19.39 36.45 -26.21
C SER A 47 18.33 36.93 -27.21
N ARG A 48 17.94 38.19 -27.21
CA ARG A 48 17.07 38.77 -28.25
C ARG A 48 17.72 38.72 -29.63
N GLU A 49 19.04 38.73 -29.69
CA GLU A 49 19.82 38.64 -30.93
C GLU A 49 20.17 37.19 -31.28
N ASN A 50 20.26 36.29 -30.26
CA ASN A 50 20.59 34.86 -30.39
C ASN A 50 19.68 34.00 -29.53
N ILE A 51 18.59 33.48 -30.08
CA ILE A 51 17.40 32.81 -29.49
C ILE A 51 17.72 31.46 -28.74
N SER A 52 18.72 31.34 -27.89
CA SER A 52 19.07 30.00 -27.38
C SER A 52 18.76 29.72 -25.90
N GLU A 53 18.72 30.73 -25.03
CA GLU A 53 18.57 30.49 -23.58
C GLU A 53 17.25 30.96 -22.97
N PHE A 54 16.61 31.97 -23.54
CA PHE A 54 15.37 32.53 -23.02
C PHE A 54 14.20 32.30 -23.95
N VAL A 55 13.08 31.87 -23.40
CA VAL A 55 11.80 31.69 -24.10
C VAL A 55 10.91 32.89 -23.80
N TYR A 56 10.37 33.49 -24.85
CA TYR A 56 9.31 34.49 -24.73
C TYR A 56 7.99 33.82 -24.42
N MET A 57 7.27 34.32 -23.42
CA MET A 57 5.93 33.89 -23.05
C MET A 57 5.03 35.12 -22.91
N ASP A 58 3.80 35.01 -23.40
CA ASP A 58 2.79 36.03 -23.14
C ASP A 58 2.38 36.00 -21.65
N SER A 59 1.65 37.03 -21.19
CA SER A 59 1.23 37.17 -19.80
C SER A 59 0.48 35.94 -19.28
N GLN A 60 -0.38 35.33 -20.11
CA GLN A 60 -1.16 34.15 -19.73
C GLN A 60 -0.28 32.89 -19.61
N GLN A 61 0.58 32.66 -20.60
CA GLN A 61 1.50 31.51 -20.59
C GLN A 61 2.48 31.60 -19.42
N CYS A 62 2.96 32.82 -19.13
CA CYS A 62 3.82 33.05 -17.99
C CYS A 62 3.13 32.73 -16.67
N LEU A 63 1.90 33.23 -16.49
CA LEU A 63 1.09 32.96 -15.32
C LEU A 63 0.82 31.46 -15.15
N GLU A 64 0.42 30.78 -16.20
CA GLU A 64 0.18 29.34 -16.19
C GLU A 64 1.46 28.57 -15.83
N THR A 65 2.61 28.96 -16.38
CA THR A 65 3.89 28.29 -16.12
C THR A 65 4.32 28.45 -14.66
N TYR A 66 4.18 29.65 -14.09
CA TYR A 66 4.63 29.92 -12.72
C TYR A 66 3.54 29.73 -11.65
N SER A 67 2.34 29.35 -12.04
CA SER A 67 1.28 28.96 -11.10
C SER A 67 1.36 27.51 -10.63
N HIS A 68 2.40 26.78 -10.99
CA HIS A 68 2.65 25.42 -10.51
C HIS A 68 3.66 25.39 -9.37
N GLY A 69 3.40 24.55 -8.38
CA GLY A 69 4.20 24.47 -7.16
C GLY A 69 5.64 23.98 -7.35
N PHE A 70 5.95 23.29 -8.44
CA PHE A 70 7.29 22.82 -8.77
C PHE A 70 7.65 23.17 -10.21
N MET A 71 8.76 23.88 -10.35
CA MET A 71 9.31 24.20 -11.64
C MET A 71 10.59 23.41 -11.86
N GLN A 72 10.57 22.50 -12.83
CA GLN A 72 11.73 21.67 -13.18
C GLN A 72 12.50 22.21 -14.37
N VAL A 73 11.79 22.79 -15.34
CA VAL A 73 12.33 23.18 -16.65
C VAL A 73 12.60 24.68 -16.73
N HIS A 74 11.97 25.48 -15.88
CA HIS A 74 12.05 26.94 -15.91
C HIS A 74 12.81 27.45 -14.70
N SER A 75 13.80 28.31 -14.91
CA SER A 75 14.62 28.88 -13.83
C SER A 75 14.30 30.37 -13.65
N ASP A 76 15.18 31.24 -14.06
CA ASP A 76 15.01 32.69 -13.90
C ASP A 76 13.90 33.23 -14.78
N VAL A 77 13.16 34.23 -14.28
CA VAL A 77 12.12 34.92 -15.04
C VAL A 77 12.32 36.43 -14.97
N VAL A 78 12.24 37.06 -16.12
CA VAL A 78 12.18 38.53 -16.26
C VAL A 78 10.78 38.89 -16.73
N VAL A 79 10.01 39.52 -15.85
CA VAL A 79 8.65 39.97 -16.11
C VAL A 79 8.69 41.40 -16.66
N VAL A 80 8.12 41.59 -17.85
CA VAL A 80 8.04 42.91 -18.50
C VAL A 80 6.65 43.49 -18.28
N THR A 81 6.57 44.71 -17.77
CA THR A 81 5.33 45.41 -17.49
C THR A 81 4.93 46.33 -18.64
N SER A 82 3.62 46.50 -18.85
CA SER A 82 3.10 47.38 -19.89
C SER A 82 3.21 48.89 -19.60
N GLN A 83 3.50 49.24 -18.35
CA GLN A 83 3.63 50.63 -17.96
C GLN A 83 5.10 51.12 -18.09
N PRO A 84 5.34 52.20 -18.87
CA PRO A 84 6.67 52.73 -18.96
C PRO A 84 7.06 53.43 -17.65
N ASN A 85 8.16 52.98 -17.05
CA ASN A 85 8.80 53.70 -15.98
C ASN A 85 10.13 54.29 -16.50
N THR A 86 10.23 55.58 -16.48
CA THR A 86 11.43 56.30 -16.96
C THR A 86 12.48 56.52 -15.87
N GLU A 87 12.13 56.25 -14.61
CA GLU A 87 13.00 56.52 -13.47
C GLU A 87 13.92 55.34 -13.14
N SER A 88 13.46 54.11 -13.35
CA SER A 88 14.28 52.90 -13.09
C SER A 88 14.04 51.81 -14.14
N PRO A 89 15.13 51.20 -14.66
CA PRO A 89 15.01 50.04 -15.56
C PRO A 89 14.64 48.76 -14.84
N ILE A 90 14.73 48.74 -13.50
CA ILE A 90 14.37 47.61 -12.65
C ILE A 90 13.37 48.13 -11.62
N LEU A 91 12.14 47.64 -11.68
CA LEU A 91 11.08 47.98 -10.73
C LEU A 91 11.19 47.16 -9.45
N TRP A 92 11.47 45.89 -9.60
CA TRP A 92 11.51 44.97 -8.49
C TRP A 92 12.38 43.73 -8.81
N THR A 93 13.10 43.23 -7.82
CA THR A 93 13.83 41.96 -7.90
C THR A 93 13.51 41.09 -6.70
N ARG A 94 13.48 39.78 -6.91
CA ARG A 94 13.30 38.82 -5.83
C ARG A 94 14.24 37.63 -6.05
N TRP A 95 14.98 37.31 -5.00
CA TRP A 95 15.84 36.12 -4.95
C TRP A 95 15.05 34.90 -4.47
N PRO A 96 15.47 33.69 -4.83
CA PRO A 96 14.89 32.49 -4.24
C PRO A 96 15.15 32.54 -2.73
N GLN A 97 14.10 32.71 -1.97
CA GLN A 97 14.16 32.60 -0.52
C GLN A 97 13.99 31.13 -0.17
N ARG A 98 14.60 30.71 0.96
CA ARG A 98 14.41 29.37 1.47
C ARG A 98 12.92 29.13 1.63
N TYR A 99 12.46 28.03 1.10
CA TYR A 99 11.06 27.62 1.14
C TYR A 99 10.50 27.47 2.57
N ILE A 100 11.39 27.58 3.57
CA ILE A 100 11.09 27.28 4.96
C ILE A 100 11.63 28.38 5.85
N SER A 101 10.76 29.31 6.19
CA SER A 101 10.86 30.07 7.44
C SER A 101 9.96 29.39 8.47
N GLU A 102 10.47 29.17 9.68
CA GLU A 102 9.69 28.71 10.83
C GLU A 102 8.59 29.72 11.21
N ASP A 103 8.74 30.98 10.81
CA ASP A 103 7.75 32.04 11.01
C ASP A 103 6.70 32.02 9.90
N ARG A 104 5.66 31.22 10.13
CA ARG A 104 4.45 31.15 9.29
C ARG A 104 3.71 32.51 9.18
N GLU A 105 4.10 33.51 9.93
CA GLU A 105 3.45 34.82 9.95
C GLU A 105 4.05 35.81 8.94
N ASN A 106 5.24 35.51 8.40
CA ASN A 106 5.90 36.42 7.46
C ASN A 106 5.54 36.04 6.02
N THR A 107 4.62 36.80 5.42
CA THR A 107 4.14 36.61 4.03
C THR A 107 5.24 36.78 2.98
N ASN A 108 6.40 37.36 3.34
CA ASN A 108 7.52 37.58 2.44
C ASN A 108 8.34 36.31 2.15
N ASP A 109 8.16 35.24 2.95
CA ASP A 109 8.94 34.01 2.81
C ASP A 109 8.31 32.99 1.84
N ASP A 110 7.14 33.29 1.28
CA ASP A 110 6.52 32.46 0.24
C ASP A 110 7.21 32.70 -1.11
N PRO A 111 7.88 31.70 -1.71
CA PRO A 111 8.57 31.86 -2.99
C PRO A 111 7.63 32.20 -4.15
N PHE A 112 6.34 31.93 -4.00
CA PHE A 112 5.29 32.21 -5.00
C PHE A 112 4.52 33.51 -4.70
N HIS A 113 4.81 34.19 -3.61
CA HIS A 113 4.12 35.42 -3.21
C HIS A 113 4.07 36.46 -4.33
N TRP A 114 5.13 36.57 -5.13
CA TRP A 114 5.20 37.51 -6.24
C TRP A 114 4.15 37.28 -7.34
N VAL A 115 3.71 36.01 -7.55
CA VAL A 115 2.69 35.67 -8.56
C VAL A 115 1.30 36.12 -8.11
N CYS A 116 1.03 36.08 -6.81
CA CYS A 116 -0.29 36.34 -6.23
C CYS A 116 -0.37 37.67 -5.48
N HIS A 117 0.70 38.44 -5.38
CA HIS A 117 0.80 39.61 -4.48
C HIS A 117 -0.38 40.57 -4.62
N ASP A 118 -0.72 40.97 -5.83
CA ASP A 118 -1.73 42.01 -6.06
C ASP A 118 -3.16 41.48 -6.02
N THR A 119 -3.35 40.23 -6.41
CA THR A 119 -4.67 39.59 -6.42
C THR A 119 -5.18 39.28 -5.01
N LEU A 120 -4.29 39.24 -4.05
CA LEU A 120 -4.56 38.77 -2.70
C LEU A 120 -4.24 39.79 -1.60
N ALA A 121 -3.82 41.02 -1.97
CA ALA A 121 -3.49 42.10 -1.06
C ALA A 121 -4.58 42.42 -0.02
N ASN A 122 -5.85 42.11 -0.33
CA ASN A 122 -6.99 42.27 0.58
C ASN A 122 -7.31 41.02 1.42
N GLN A 123 -6.60 39.92 1.25
CA GLN A 123 -6.96 38.63 1.86
C GLN A 123 -5.82 37.97 2.64
N GLY A 124 -4.72 38.69 2.87
CA GLY A 124 -3.57 38.28 3.67
C GLY A 124 -3.34 36.77 3.71
N ASP A 125 -2.40 36.21 2.98
CA ASP A 125 -1.98 34.84 3.22
C ASP A 125 -2.30 33.74 2.18
N ARG A 126 -2.33 33.97 0.86
CA ARG A 126 -3.04 32.98 0.04
C ARG A 126 -2.36 32.31 -1.13
N CYS A 127 -1.10 32.55 -1.39
CA CYS A 127 -0.33 31.58 -2.15
C CYS A 127 0.02 30.32 -1.33
N ARG A 128 -0.10 30.37 0.00
CA ARG A 128 0.17 29.24 0.91
C ARG A 128 -0.79 28.05 0.77
N GLY A 129 -1.99 28.26 0.25
CA GLY A 129 -3.01 27.20 0.06
C GLY A 129 -3.11 26.67 -1.38
N GLY A 130 -2.19 27.03 -2.26
CA GLY A 130 -2.27 26.79 -3.69
C GLY A 130 -2.67 28.02 -4.46
N PHE A 131 -2.37 27.96 -5.75
CA PHE A 131 -2.80 29.01 -6.65
C PHE A 131 -4.33 28.93 -6.79
N PRO A 132 -5.06 30.02 -6.52
CA PRO A 132 -6.50 30.02 -6.72
C PRO A 132 -6.81 29.65 -8.18
N GLU A 133 -7.80 28.79 -8.40
CA GLU A 133 -8.26 28.45 -9.77
C GLU A 133 -8.62 29.71 -10.59
N ASP A 134 -8.97 30.79 -9.91
CA ASP A 134 -9.29 32.06 -10.53
C ASP A 134 -8.05 32.84 -11.00
N LEU A 135 -6.86 32.49 -10.52
CA LEU A 135 -5.63 33.16 -10.94
C LEU A 135 -5.37 32.97 -12.44
N ALA A 136 -5.54 31.75 -12.93
CA ALA A 136 -5.40 31.45 -14.36
C ALA A 136 -6.42 32.21 -15.23
N LYS A 137 -7.55 32.63 -14.67
CA LYS A 137 -8.58 33.42 -15.37
C LYS A 137 -8.22 34.89 -15.55
N LEU A 138 -7.24 35.39 -14.76
CA LEU A 138 -6.78 36.79 -14.90
C LEU A 138 -6.11 37.04 -16.25
N GLY A 139 -5.39 36.05 -16.77
CA GLY A 139 -4.77 36.11 -18.10
C GLY A 139 -4.04 37.41 -18.35
N LYS A 140 -4.54 38.21 -19.29
CA LYS A 140 -3.97 39.49 -19.68
C LYS A 140 -4.13 40.61 -18.64
N ASN A 141 -4.92 40.43 -17.61
CA ASN A 141 -5.11 41.38 -16.51
C ASN A 141 -4.27 41.05 -15.27
N TRP A 142 -3.31 40.15 -15.41
CA TRP A 142 -2.42 39.77 -14.32
C TRP A 142 -1.47 40.93 -14.00
N THR A 143 -1.41 41.30 -12.73
CA THR A 143 -0.52 42.35 -12.20
C THR A 143 0.46 41.76 -11.21
N VAL A 144 1.67 42.31 -11.20
CA VAL A 144 2.73 41.96 -10.27
C VAL A 144 3.27 43.27 -9.66
N TYR A 145 3.17 43.38 -8.34
CA TYR A 145 3.52 44.63 -7.60
C TYR A 145 2.84 45.87 -8.18
N ASN A 146 1.53 45.78 -8.41
CA ASN A 146 0.66 46.82 -9.01
C ASN A 146 1.02 47.21 -10.46
N ASN A 147 1.82 46.41 -11.17
CA ASN A 147 2.19 46.66 -12.55
C ASN A 147 1.59 45.59 -13.45
N LEU A 148 0.86 45.98 -14.48
CA LEU A 148 0.27 45.07 -15.44
C LEU A 148 1.37 44.36 -16.25
N VAL A 149 1.32 43.03 -16.28
CA VAL A 149 2.31 42.22 -16.99
C VAL A 149 1.94 42.13 -18.47
N ASP A 150 2.89 42.49 -19.34
CA ASP A 150 2.76 42.36 -20.78
C ASP A 150 3.26 41.01 -21.29
N HIS A 151 4.49 40.66 -20.93
CA HIS A 151 5.11 39.37 -21.27
C HIS A 151 6.25 39.05 -20.33
N CYS A 152 6.80 37.85 -20.44
CA CYS A 152 8.01 37.49 -19.72
C CYS A 152 9.04 36.76 -20.58
N PHE A 153 10.30 36.87 -20.14
CA PHE A 153 11.41 36.08 -20.64
C PHE A 153 11.79 35.06 -19.56
N VAL A 154 11.77 33.79 -19.95
CA VAL A 154 11.98 32.68 -19.04
C VAL A 154 13.22 31.92 -19.49
N ARG A 155 14.19 31.77 -18.58
CA ARG A 155 15.37 30.93 -18.83
C ARG A 155 14.98 29.47 -18.70
N LEU A 156 15.32 28.68 -19.72
CA LEU A 156 15.17 27.23 -19.64
C LEU A 156 16.28 26.63 -18.82
N GLY A 157 15.91 25.92 -17.75
CA GLY A 157 16.82 25.10 -17.00
C GLY A 157 17.21 23.84 -17.77
N THR A 158 18.39 23.32 -17.52
CA THR A 158 18.74 21.98 -18.04
C THR A 158 18.08 20.93 -17.17
N ASP A 159 17.16 20.15 -17.75
CA ASP A 159 16.59 18.97 -17.10
C ASP A 159 17.69 17.95 -16.81
N LYS A 160 18.21 17.99 -15.60
CA LYS A 160 19.14 16.97 -15.11
C LYS A 160 18.38 15.99 -14.24
N CYS A 161 17.84 14.94 -14.86
CA CYS A 161 17.23 13.85 -14.14
C CYS A 161 18.34 12.92 -13.63
N HIS A 162 18.49 12.79 -12.31
CA HIS A 162 19.44 11.89 -11.69
C HIS A 162 18.71 10.76 -10.99
N LEU A 163 18.97 9.52 -11.40
CA LEU A 163 18.56 8.36 -10.63
C LEU A 163 19.53 8.19 -9.45
N GLN A 164 19.04 8.45 -8.26
CA GLN A 164 19.81 8.29 -7.02
C GLN A 164 19.37 7.03 -6.29
N PHE A 165 20.32 6.24 -5.83
CA PHE A 165 20.07 5.09 -4.98
C PHE A 165 21.09 5.04 -3.84
N ASN A 166 20.64 4.59 -2.68
CA ASN A 166 21.49 4.42 -1.52
C ASN A 166 22.14 3.03 -1.58
N VAL A 167 23.46 2.99 -1.75
CA VAL A 167 24.24 1.74 -1.88
C VAL A 167 24.08 0.85 -0.65
N TRP A 168 24.03 1.42 0.56
CA TRP A 168 23.89 0.66 1.80
C TRP A 168 22.52 -0.01 1.92
N LEU A 169 21.45 0.69 1.54
CA LEU A 169 20.10 0.12 1.51
C LEU A 169 20.01 -1.00 0.46
N MET A 170 20.57 -0.79 -0.72
CA MET A 170 20.62 -1.82 -1.76
C MET A 170 21.40 -3.05 -1.31
N LEU A 171 22.56 -2.84 -0.66
CA LEU A 171 23.35 -3.93 -0.11
C LEU A 171 22.56 -4.71 0.95
N ALA A 172 21.88 -4.02 1.86
CA ALA A 172 21.04 -4.67 2.88
C ALA A 172 19.93 -5.52 2.23
N VAL A 173 19.22 -5.00 1.23
CA VAL A 173 18.19 -5.75 0.49
C VAL A 173 18.77 -6.99 -0.19
N VAL A 174 19.93 -6.87 -0.83
CA VAL A 174 20.63 -8.00 -1.47
C VAL A 174 21.02 -9.05 -0.42
N VAL A 175 21.63 -8.65 0.70
CA VAL A 175 22.04 -9.57 1.76
C VAL A 175 20.84 -10.33 2.33
N PHE A 176 19.75 -9.65 2.70
CA PHE A 176 18.53 -10.31 3.18
C PHE A 176 17.88 -11.18 2.11
N GLY A 177 17.92 -10.76 0.84
CA GLY A 177 17.47 -11.56 -0.29
C GLY A 177 18.27 -12.85 -0.44
N VAL A 178 19.58 -12.78 -0.33
CA VAL A 178 20.48 -13.95 -0.37
C VAL A 178 20.22 -14.89 0.80
N ILE A 179 20.10 -14.37 2.04
CA ILE A 179 19.76 -15.17 3.23
C ILE A 179 18.43 -15.91 3.01
N LYS A 180 17.41 -15.22 2.47
CA LYS A 180 16.11 -15.82 2.15
C LYS A 180 16.24 -16.95 1.13
N VAL A 181 16.99 -16.75 0.05
CA VAL A 181 17.25 -17.78 -0.95
C VAL A 181 17.97 -18.98 -0.36
N PHE A 182 18.98 -18.75 0.46
CA PHE A 182 19.68 -19.84 1.17
C PHE A 182 18.76 -20.61 2.10
N ALA A 183 17.91 -19.92 2.87
CA ALA A 183 16.96 -20.57 3.76
C ALA A 183 15.95 -21.45 2.99
N ILE A 184 15.42 -20.93 1.87
CA ILE A 184 14.52 -21.70 0.99
C ILE A 184 15.26 -22.89 0.38
N ALA A 185 16.46 -22.69 -0.15
CA ALA A 185 17.28 -23.76 -0.72
C ALA A 185 17.58 -24.84 0.33
N TRP A 186 17.98 -24.44 1.54
CA TRP A 186 18.20 -25.35 2.63
C TRP A 186 16.99 -26.24 2.92
N ILE A 187 15.79 -25.63 3.05
CA ILE A 187 14.53 -26.36 3.26
C ILE A 187 14.25 -27.33 2.11
N VAL A 188 14.49 -26.91 0.86
CA VAL A 188 14.26 -27.76 -0.31
C VAL A 188 15.24 -28.93 -0.33
N PHE A 189 16.53 -28.70 -0.11
CA PHE A 189 17.54 -29.74 -0.17
C PHE A 189 17.45 -30.71 1.02
N THR A 190 17.22 -30.21 2.24
CA THR A 190 17.02 -31.07 3.41
C THR A 190 15.67 -31.75 3.44
N GLY A 191 14.65 -31.13 2.83
CA GLY A 191 13.31 -31.67 2.72
C GLY A 191 13.11 -32.69 1.61
N SER A 192 14.10 -32.92 0.73
CA SER A 192 14.03 -33.90 -0.36
C SER A 192 14.31 -35.34 0.05
N GLY A 193 14.82 -35.57 1.28
CA GLY A 193 15.02 -36.91 1.82
C GLY A 193 13.85 -37.27 2.71
N ASP A 194 13.29 -38.45 2.54
CA ASP A 194 12.37 -39.24 3.41
C ASP A 194 11.36 -38.49 4.33
N ASN A 195 11.09 -37.22 4.05
CA ASN A 195 10.38 -36.33 4.96
C ASN A 195 8.92 -36.18 4.56
N ASN A 196 8.08 -36.88 5.27
CA ASN A 196 6.64 -36.78 5.26
C ASN A 196 6.14 -35.47 5.89
N TYR A 197 6.54 -34.32 5.34
CA TYR A 197 5.96 -33.05 5.78
C TYR A 197 4.50 -32.96 5.33
N LEU A 198 3.60 -32.83 6.29
CA LEU A 198 2.18 -32.63 6.05
C LEU A 198 1.97 -31.19 5.50
N ARG A 199 1.79 -31.06 4.19
CA ARG A 199 1.64 -29.77 3.51
C ARG A 199 0.23 -29.50 3.04
N THR A 200 -0.56 -30.57 2.86
CA THR A 200 -1.96 -30.49 2.40
C THR A 200 -2.87 -31.28 3.36
N LEU A 201 -4.17 -31.04 3.27
CA LEU A 201 -5.15 -31.85 3.97
C LEU A 201 -5.05 -33.33 3.58
N GLY A 202 -4.78 -33.61 2.31
CA GLY A 202 -4.63 -34.98 1.81
C GLY A 202 -3.43 -35.69 2.40
N ASP A 203 -2.29 -35.00 2.60
CA ASP A 203 -1.11 -35.58 3.25
C ASP A 203 -1.43 -35.96 4.72
N ALA A 204 -2.18 -35.10 5.43
CA ALA A 204 -2.59 -35.37 6.80
C ALA A 204 -3.54 -36.57 6.89
N ILE A 205 -4.55 -36.63 6.01
CA ILE A 205 -5.46 -37.76 5.93
C ILE A 205 -4.71 -39.06 5.60
N GLN A 206 -3.81 -39.02 4.62
CA GLN A 206 -2.99 -40.17 4.26
C GLN A 206 -2.17 -40.66 5.45
N SER A 207 -1.46 -39.75 6.13
CA SER A 207 -0.62 -40.09 7.28
C SER A 207 -1.39 -40.74 8.42
N TYR A 208 -2.61 -40.25 8.71
CA TYR A 208 -3.45 -40.84 9.77
C TYR A 208 -4.19 -42.14 9.33
N LEU A 209 -4.43 -42.33 8.04
CA LEU A 209 -4.95 -43.60 7.53
C LEU A 209 -3.86 -44.66 7.45
N GLU A 210 -2.61 -44.28 7.23
CA GLU A 210 -1.44 -45.17 7.21
C GLU A 210 -1.04 -45.59 8.62
N LYS A 211 -1.08 -44.62 9.57
CA LYS A 211 -0.74 -44.84 10.98
C LYS A 211 -1.78 -44.18 11.86
N GLU A 212 -2.72 -44.96 12.36
CA GLU A 212 -3.78 -44.49 13.24
C GLU A 212 -3.25 -43.98 14.57
N ASP A 213 -3.79 -42.85 15.08
CA ASP A 213 -3.47 -42.31 16.39
C ASP A 213 -4.43 -42.83 17.44
N PRO A 214 -4.01 -43.72 18.36
CA PRO A 214 -4.90 -44.34 19.34
C PRO A 214 -5.58 -43.31 20.27
N LYS A 215 -5.03 -42.09 20.40
CA LYS A 215 -5.58 -41.05 21.28
C LYS A 215 -6.87 -40.43 20.76
N THR A 216 -7.16 -40.55 19.47
CA THR A 216 -8.36 -40.00 18.83
C THR A 216 -9.37 -41.06 18.45
N GLN A 217 -9.15 -42.29 18.86
CA GLN A 217 -10.07 -43.38 18.67
C GLN A 217 -11.39 -43.08 19.40
N HIS A 218 -12.54 -43.37 18.79
CA HIS A 218 -13.88 -43.10 19.33
C HIS A 218 -14.28 -41.60 19.41
N MET A 219 -13.66 -40.71 18.63
CA MET A 219 -13.93 -39.26 18.64
C MET A 219 -14.48 -38.74 17.28
N SER A 220 -15.24 -39.51 16.54
CA SER A 220 -15.50 -39.23 15.12
C SER A 220 -16.26 -37.91 14.82
N LEU A 221 -17.04 -37.37 15.76
CA LEU A 221 -17.75 -36.08 15.63
C LEU A 221 -17.18 -34.95 16.54
N VAL A 222 -16.03 -35.17 17.12
CA VAL A 222 -15.44 -34.18 18.00
C VAL A 222 -15.13 -32.88 17.25
N SER A 223 -15.54 -31.74 17.81
CA SER A 223 -15.25 -30.43 17.28
C SER A 223 -13.98 -29.82 17.90
N SER A 224 -13.28 -28.96 17.16
CA SER A 224 -12.13 -28.23 17.68
C SER A 224 -12.47 -27.37 18.91
N VAL A 225 -13.69 -26.83 18.96
CA VAL A 225 -14.19 -26.03 20.08
C VAL A 225 -14.30 -26.88 21.35
N GLN A 226 -14.77 -28.11 21.21
CA GLN A 226 -14.89 -29.05 22.33
C GLN A 226 -13.52 -29.46 22.84
N ILE A 227 -12.59 -29.82 21.97
CA ILE A 227 -11.22 -30.18 22.35
C ILE A 227 -10.53 -29.04 23.10
N ARG A 228 -10.76 -27.79 22.70
CA ARG A 228 -10.19 -26.62 23.36
C ARG A 228 -10.78 -26.33 24.74
N LYS A 229 -12.07 -26.64 24.93
CA LYS A 229 -12.76 -26.41 26.21
C LYS A 229 -12.53 -27.51 27.22
N GLU A 230 -12.63 -28.75 26.80
CA GLU A 230 -12.69 -29.93 27.65
C GLU A 230 -11.36 -30.68 27.70
N GLY A 231 -10.46 -30.38 26.76
CA GLY A 231 -9.26 -31.17 26.53
C GLY A 231 -9.52 -32.50 25.81
N LEU A 232 -8.46 -33.07 25.26
CA LEU A 232 -8.57 -34.31 24.47
C LEU A 232 -9.08 -35.49 25.30
N LEU A 233 -8.69 -35.57 26.57
CA LEU A 233 -9.01 -36.71 27.48
C LEU A 233 -10.50 -36.79 27.87
N ASN A 234 -11.26 -35.71 27.78
CA ASN A 234 -12.66 -35.67 28.20
C ASN A 234 -13.62 -35.70 27.00
N SER A 235 -13.12 -35.90 25.78
CA SER A 235 -13.92 -35.84 24.54
C SER A 235 -14.31 -37.21 23.99
N PHE A 236 -14.30 -38.25 24.82
CA PHE A 236 -14.59 -39.64 24.41
C PHE A 236 -16.07 -40.01 24.37
N GLU A 237 -16.95 -39.14 24.85
CA GLU A 237 -18.37 -39.44 24.86
C GLU A 237 -18.99 -39.36 23.45
N PRO A 238 -19.90 -40.31 23.09
CA PRO A 238 -20.60 -40.25 21.84
C PRO A 238 -21.40 -38.96 21.66
N GLN A 239 -21.18 -38.26 20.54
CA GLN A 239 -21.79 -36.97 20.25
C GLN A 239 -23.11 -37.11 19.52
N VAL A 240 -24.14 -36.37 19.95
CA VAL A 240 -25.44 -36.30 19.28
C VAL A 240 -25.39 -35.32 18.12
N TYR A 241 -25.74 -35.75 16.93
CA TYR A 241 -25.81 -34.84 15.80
C TYR A 241 -27.11 -34.04 15.80
N ASN A 242 -27.06 -32.78 16.12
CA ASN A 242 -28.18 -31.84 16.21
C ASN A 242 -28.68 -31.29 14.86
N GLY A 243 -28.14 -31.72 13.73
CA GLY A 243 -28.50 -31.24 12.40
C GLY A 243 -27.93 -29.85 12.06
N ALA A 244 -27.10 -29.26 12.94
CA ALA A 244 -26.53 -27.94 12.73
C ALA A 244 -25.55 -27.92 11.54
N ARG A 245 -25.67 -26.87 10.72
CA ARG A 245 -24.75 -26.61 9.61
C ARG A 245 -24.00 -25.34 9.91
N PRO A 246 -22.78 -25.44 10.45
CA PRO A 246 -21.99 -24.25 10.83
C PRO A 246 -21.71 -23.39 9.60
N ARG A 247 -21.53 -22.08 9.84
CA ARG A 247 -21.13 -21.13 8.80
C ARG A 247 -19.63 -21.24 8.55
N TRP A 248 -19.16 -20.72 7.43
CA TRP A 248 -17.75 -20.80 7.07
C TRP A 248 -16.83 -20.10 8.07
N TYR A 249 -17.24 -19.02 8.76
CA TYR A 249 -16.39 -18.40 9.77
C TYR A 249 -15.98 -19.37 10.90
N SER A 250 -16.79 -20.41 11.16
CA SER A 250 -16.43 -21.47 12.13
C SER A 250 -15.30 -22.40 11.66
N ALA A 251 -14.85 -22.27 10.41
CA ALA A 251 -13.67 -22.96 9.88
C ALA A 251 -12.36 -22.47 10.48
N ALA A 252 -12.36 -21.25 11.00
CA ALA A 252 -11.29 -20.69 11.80
C ALA A 252 -11.76 -20.54 13.25
N ASN A 253 -10.82 -20.41 14.18
CA ASN A 253 -11.20 -20.03 15.53
C ASN A 253 -11.89 -18.67 15.49
N THR A 254 -13.01 -18.53 16.22
CA THR A 254 -13.77 -17.28 16.31
C THR A 254 -12.86 -16.10 16.66
N THR A 255 -11.94 -16.28 17.61
CA THR A 255 -10.97 -15.25 17.99
C THR A 255 -10.07 -14.84 16.83
N GLU A 256 -9.56 -15.78 16.04
CA GLU A 256 -8.69 -15.48 14.90
C GLU A 256 -9.44 -14.74 13.79
N PHE A 257 -10.69 -15.12 13.52
CA PHE A 257 -11.52 -14.45 12.54
C PHE A 257 -11.78 -12.99 12.95
N PHE A 258 -12.24 -12.77 14.18
CA PHE A 258 -12.52 -11.41 14.65
C PHE A 258 -11.26 -10.58 14.84
N SER A 259 -10.13 -11.17 15.22
CA SER A 259 -8.86 -10.43 15.29
C SER A 259 -8.37 -9.99 13.90
N THR A 260 -8.61 -10.81 12.86
CA THR A 260 -8.28 -10.42 11.47
C THR A 260 -9.13 -9.24 11.00
N VAL A 261 -10.44 -9.30 11.26
CA VAL A 261 -11.36 -8.20 10.93
C VAL A 261 -10.99 -6.95 11.72
N GLY A 262 -10.78 -7.07 13.03
CA GLY A 262 -10.39 -5.96 13.91
C GLY A 262 -9.06 -5.32 13.52
N LEU A 263 -8.05 -6.12 13.17
CA LEU A 263 -6.77 -5.59 12.68
C LEU A 263 -6.94 -4.81 11.36
N SER A 264 -7.79 -5.31 10.45
CA SER A 264 -8.09 -4.61 9.20
C SER A 264 -8.83 -3.30 9.45
N GLU A 265 -9.75 -3.30 10.42
CA GLU A 265 -10.52 -2.13 10.82
C GLU A 265 -9.62 -1.06 11.47
N VAL A 266 -8.76 -1.46 12.42
CA VAL A 266 -7.77 -0.55 13.03
C VAL A 266 -6.86 0.06 11.98
N PHE A 267 -6.39 -0.73 11.02
CA PHE A 267 -5.54 -0.22 9.95
C PHE A 267 -6.28 0.74 9.03
N ALA A 268 -7.53 0.46 8.67
CA ALA A 268 -8.38 1.35 7.88
C ALA A 268 -8.67 2.67 8.62
N ILE A 269 -8.93 2.63 9.94
CA ILE A 269 -9.13 3.82 10.78
C ILE A 269 -7.84 4.66 10.80
N MET A 270 -6.68 4.04 11.01
CA MET A 270 -5.41 4.74 11.01
C MET A 270 -5.14 5.46 9.68
N LEU A 271 -5.39 4.79 8.55
CA LEU A 271 -5.28 5.41 7.23
C LEU A 271 -6.31 6.53 7.02
N SER A 272 -7.53 6.39 7.54
CA SER A 272 -8.57 7.41 7.45
C SER A 272 -8.23 8.66 8.27
N ILE A 273 -7.61 8.49 9.44
CA ILE A 273 -7.11 9.60 10.26
C ILE A 273 -5.97 10.32 9.51
N THR A 274 -5.04 9.58 8.91
CA THR A 274 -3.96 10.16 8.11
C THR A 274 -4.53 10.93 6.91
N LEU A 275 -5.55 10.38 6.24
CA LEU A 275 -6.26 11.04 5.15
C LEU A 275 -6.95 12.33 5.60
N TYR A 276 -7.59 12.32 6.77
CA TYR A 276 -8.23 13.52 7.33
C TYR A 276 -7.22 14.65 7.52
N PHE A 277 -6.06 14.36 8.12
CA PHE A 277 -5.00 15.36 8.28
C PHE A 277 -4.40 15.80 6.95
N ALA A 278 -4.32 14.90 5.96
CA ALA A 278 -3.87 15.24 4.62
C ALA A 278 -4.82 16.23 3.94
N ILE A 279 -6.13 16.01 4.03
CA ILE A 279 -7.16 16.91 3.46
C ILE A 279 -7.20 18.24 4.22
N ASP A 280 -7.11 18.21 5.55
CA ASP A 280 -7.11 19.44 6.37
C ASP A 280 -5.87 20.29 6.12
N GLY A 281 -4.70 19.66 5.91
CA GLY A 281 -3.46 20.34 5.55
C GLY A 281 -3.46 20.93 4.14
N ALA A 282 -4.22 20.33 3.23
CA ALA A 282 -4.35 20.76 1.83
C ALA A 282 -5.44 21.83 1.60
N LYS A 283 -5.80 22.61 2.63
CA LYS A 283 -6.88 23.61 2.56
C LYS A 283 -6.73 24.52 1.34
N GLY A 284 -7.61 24.33 0.34
CA GLY A 284 -7.68 25.13 -0.87
C GLY A 284 -6.98 24.54 -2.11
N ALA A 285 -6.32 23.40 -2.00
CA ALA A 285 -5.79 22.70 -3.16
C ALA A 285 -6.91 22.02 -3.95
N ALA A 286 -6.91 22.18 -5.26
CA ALA A 286 -7.74 21.38 -6.13
C ALA A 286 -7.37 19.90 -5.98
N PHE A 287 -8.38 19.04 -5.88
CA PHE A 287 -8.19 17.60 -5.85
C PHE A 287 -7.55 17.13 -7.17
N ASP A 288 -6.26 16.80 -7.15
CA ASP A 288 -5.60 16.19 -8.31
C ASP A 288 -5.92 14.69 -8.34
N PRO A 289 -6.68 14.21 -9.32
CA PRO A 289 -7.01 12.80 -9.46
C PRO A 289 -5.82 11.93 -9.90
N LYS A 290 -4.68 12.54 -10.27
CA LYS A 290 -3.51 11.80 -10.74
C LYS A 290 -2.79 11.11 -9.59
N LEU A 291 -2.41 9.86 -9.80
CA LEU A 291 -1.59 9.10 -8.85
C LEU A 291 -0.12 9.48 -9.02
N GLY A 292 0.58 9.65 -7.89
CA GLY A 292 2.02 9.91 -7.88
C GLY A 292 2.44 11.34 -8.23
N THR A 293 1.49 12.25 -8.44
CA THR A 293 1.81 13.68 -8.55
C THR A 293 2.06 14.26 -7.18
N THR A 294 3.10 15.07 -7.08
CA THR A 294 3.44 15.85 -5.90
C THR A 294 3.16 17.31 -6.17
N ASP A 295 2.35 17.93 -5.33
CA ASP A 295 2.26 19.37 -5.24
C ASP A 295 2.91 19.80 -3.90
N ILE A 296 3.38 21.05 -3.83
CA ILE A 296 3.93 21.65 -2.61
C ILE A 296 2.95 21.52 -1.44
N GLN A 297 1.66 21.63 -1.72
CA GLN A 297 0.58 21.51 -0.76
C GLN A 297 0.40 20.09 -0.23
N SER A 298 0.85 19.09 -0.98
CA SER A 298 0.83 17.68 -0.57
C SER A 298 2.06 17.27 0.25
N LEU A 299 2.82 18.24 0.78
CA LEU A 299 3.95 18.01 1.66
C LEU A 299 3.55 18.16 3.12
N VAL A 300 4.03 17.25 3.94
CA VAL A 300 3.84 17.30 5.39
C VAL A 300 4.77 18.35 6.01
N THR A 301 4.19 19.39 6.62
CA THR A 301 4.94 20.55 7.14
C THR A 301 5.19 20.52 8.65
N PHE A 302 4.63 19.56 9.39
CA PHE A 302 4.72 19.53 10.85
C PHE A 302 6.05 18.96 11.40
N MET A 303 6.93 18.46 10.53
CA MET A 303 8.25 18.00 10.96
C MET A 303 9.28 19.10 10.80
N ARG A 304 10.02 19.36 11.88
CA ARG A 304 11.00 20.44 12.04
C ARG A 304 12.08 20.40 10.96
N ASP A 305 12.47 21.57 10.47
CA ASP A 305 13.32 21.75 9.29
C ASP A 305 14.81 21.45 9.50
N ASP A 306 15.28 21.38 10.73
CA ASP A 306 16.69 21.11 11.10
C ASP A 306 17.10 19.65 10.98
N VAL A 307 16.46 18.91 10.07
CA VAL A 307 16.76 17.51 9.88
C VAL A 307 17.96 17.37 8.94
N GLY A 308 19.15 17.55 9.47
CA GLY A 308 20.39 17.15 8.80
C GLY A 308 20.35 15.70 8.36
N SER A 309 21.42 15.15 7.82
CA SER A 309 21.50 13.77 7.29
C SER A 309 20.94 12.68 8.23
N SER A 310 20.88 12.94 9.55
CA SER A 310 20.30 12.05 10.55
C SER A 310 18.76 11.99 10.56
N GLY A 311 18.06 12.94 9.97
CA GLY A 311 16.59 12.97 9.97
C GLY A 311 15.92 12.29 8.80
N ILE A 312 16.66 11.86 7.78
CA ILE A 312 16.11 11.07 6.67
C ILE A 312 15.56 9.73 7.15
N VAL A 313 16.24 9.10 8.11
CA VAL A 313 15.87 7.76 8.60
C VAL A 313 14.48 7.73 9.25
N PRO A 314 14.11 8.63 10.18
CA PRO A 314 12.75 8.67 10.72
C PRO A 314 11.68 8.89 9.64
N LEU A 315 11.90 9.80 8.69
CA LEU A 315 10.96 10.03 7.59
C LEU A 315 10.79 8.80 6.70
N LEU A 316 11.89 8.12 6.39
CA LEU A 316 11.89 6.87 5.65
C LEU A 316 11.10 5.78 6.38
N LEU A 317 11.27 5.66 7.70
CA LEU A 317 10.53 4.71 8.51
C LEU A 317 9.02 5.03 8.48
N VAL A 318 8.64 6.28 8.70
CA VAL A 318 7.23 6.71 8.65
C VAL A 318 6.60 6.43 7.29
N ALA A 319 7.30 6.71 6.19
CA ALA A 319 6.81 6.42 4.84
C ALA A 319 6.59 4.92 4.58
N ASN A 320 7.34 4.04 5.25
CA ASN A 320 7.27 2.59 5.05
C ASN A 320 6.41 1.84 6.09
N VAL A 321 6.02 2.46 7.20
CA VAL A 321 5.15 1.82 8.22
C VAL A 321 3.84 1.28 7.62
N PRO A 322 3.11 2.01 6.75
CA PRO A 322 1.91 1.47 6.13
C PRO A 322 2.17 0.22 5.28
N GLN A 323 3.32 0.12 4.63
CA GLN A 323 3.70 -1.07 3.84
C GLN A 323 3.92 -2.30 4.74
N LEU A 324 4.48 -2.12 5.94
CA LEU A 324 4.56 -3.20 6.94
C LEU A 324 3.17 -3.65 7.39
N GLY A 325 2.24 -2.70 7.58
CA GLY A 325 0.84 -3.00 7.90
C GLY A 325 0.17 -3.84 6.81
N VAL A 326 0.33 -3.47 5.54
CA VAL A 326 -0.18 -4.26 4.39
C VAL A 326 0.43 -5.65 4.35
N SER A 327 1.74 -5.79 4.62
CA SER A 327 2.41 -7.10 4.69
C SER A 327 1.84 -7.97 5.80
N LEU A 328 1.62 -7.41 6.99
CA LEU A 328 1.03 -8.12 8.12
C LEU A 328 -0.40 -8.57 7.79
N LEU A 329 -1.21 -7.70 7.22
CA LEU A 329 -2.55 -8.03 6.76
C LEU A 329 -2.55 -9.17 5.74
N TYR A 330 -1.63 -9.15 4.77
CA TYR A 330 -1.48 -10.24 3.80
C TYR A 330 -1.23 -11.59 4.47
N VAL A 331 -0.33 -11.65 5.46
CA VAL A 331 -0.05 -12.89 6.22
C VAL A 331 -1.31 -13.38 6.94
N VAL A 332 -2.00 -12.49 7.64
CA VAL A 332 -3.21 -12.82 8.41
C VAL A 332 -4.35 -13.29 7.48
N TYR A 333 -4.58 -12.57 6.38
CA TYR A 333 -5.58 -12.97 5.36
C TYR A 333 -5.24 -14.33 4.73
N THR A 334 -3.97 -14.56 4.40
CA THR A 334 -3.53 -15.86 3.85
C THR A 334 -3.79 -16.99 4.84
N GLY A 335 -3.58 -16.78 6.13
CA GLY A 335 -3.89 -17.73 7.20
C GLY A 335 -5.38 -18.06 7.25
N ILE A 336 -6.25 -17.05 7.32
CA ILE A 336 -7.70 -17.25 7.36
C ILE A 336 -8.23 -17.93 6.10
N TRP A 337 -7.88 -17.45 4.92
CA TRP A 337 -8.30 -18.04 3.65
C TRP A 337 -7.76 -19.47 3.47
N GLY A 338 -6.57 -19.77 4.01
CA GLY A 338 -6.01 -21.11 4.08
C GLY A 338 -6.91 -22.04 4.87
N LYS A 339 -7.33 -21.67 6.07
CA LYS A 339 -8.24 -22.45 6.92
C LYS A 339 -9.61 -22.65 6.27
N LEU A 340 -10.18 -21.59 5.69
CA LEU A 340 -11.43 -21.67 4.92
C LEU A 340 -11.32 -22.65 3.74
N ALA A 341 -10.19 -22.64 3.04
CA ALA A 341 -9.96 -23.51 1.89
C ALA A 341 -9.80 -24.98 2.30
N VAL A 342 -9.07 -25.27 3.37
CA VAL A 342 -8.90 -26.62 3.93
C VAL A 342 -10.24 -27.18 4.40
N THR A 343 -11.00 -26.41 5.15
CA THR A 343 -12.34 -26.82 5.62
C THR A 343 -13.30 -27.06 4.44
N ARG A 344 -13.23 -26.24 3.40
CA ARG A 344 -13.99 -26.49 2.16
C ARG A 344 -13.58 -27.79 1.47
N GLU A 345 -12.28 -28.09 1.47
CA GLU A 345 -11.79 -29.34 0.89
C GLU A 345 -12.32 -30.56 1.64
N PHE A 346 -12.30 -30.54 2.97
CA PHE A 346 -12.90 -31.52 3.83
C PHE A 346 -14.41 -31.65 3.54
N ASP A 347 -15.15 -30.55 3.53
CA ASP A 347 -16.60 -30.54 3.24
C ASP A 347 -16.93 -31.07 1.83
N ASN A 348 -16.03 -30.90 0.87
CA ASN A 348 -16.18 -31.49 -0.46
C ASN A 348 -15.99 -33.02 -0.46
N LEU A 349 -15.11 -33.52 0.42
CA LEU A 349 -14.96 -34.98 0.61
C LEU A 349 -16.18 -35.59 1.30
N ALA A 350 -16.88 -34.82 2.14
CA ALA A 350 -18.18 -35.28 2.69
C ALA A 350 -19.31 -35.29 1.65
N LYS A 351 -19.26 -34.41 0.64
CA LYS A 351 -20.28 -34.32 -0.43
C LYS A 351 -20.19 -35.43 -1.46
N SER A 352 -18.98 -35.80 -1.83
CA SER A 352 -18.74 -36.73 -2.94
C SER A 352 -17.36 -37.37 -2.82
N ARG A 353 -17.27 -38.59 -3.34
CA ARG A 353 -16.04 -39.36 -3.42
C ARG A 353 -15.00 -38.66 -4.28
N LYS A 354 -13.83 -38.37 -3.73
CA LYS A 354 -12.73 -37.68 -4.44
C LYS A 354 -11.38 -38.29 -4.05
N GLY A 355 -10.44 -38.26 -5.02
CA GLY A 355 -9.04 -38.54 -4.70
C GLY A 355 -8.45 -37.45 -3.84
N LEU A 356 -7.63 -37.82 -2.89
CA LEU A 356 -6.91 -36.88 -2.02
C LEU A 356 -6.02 -35.94 -2.83
N ARG A 357 -5.96 -34.70 -2.41
CA ARG A 357 -5.01 -33.72 -2.91
C ARG A 357 -3.79 -33.74 -2.00
N VAL A 358 -2.69 -34.26 -2.50
CA VAL A 358 -1.46 -34.47 -1.78
C VAL A 358 -0.34 -33.59 -2.35
N SER A 359 0.71 -33.36 -1.56
CA SER A 359 1.87 -32.60 -2.01
C SER A 359 2.66 -33.34 -3.09
N ASN A 360 2.76 -34.66 -2.99
CA ASN A 360 3.45 -35.51 -3.95
C ASN A 360 2.59 -36.74 -4.26
N ALA A 361 1.86 -36.69 -5.38
CA ALA A 361 1.03 -37.78 -5.83
C ALA A 361 1.90 -38.83 -6.53
N THR A 362 2.09 -39.97 -5.88
CA THR A 362 2.92 -41.06 -6.42
C THR A 362 2.13 -42.07 -7.25
N HIS A 363 0.94 -42.47 -6.77
CA HIS A 363 0.17 -43.60 -7.37
C HIS A 363 -1.34 -43.41 -7.14
N GLY A 364 -2.13 -44.22 -7.83
CA GLY A 364 -3.57 -44.34 -7.58
C GLY A 364 -4.42 -43.15 -8.10
N ARG A 365 -5.44 -42.79 -7.34
CA ARG A 365 -6.41 -41.70 -7.66
C ARG A 365 -6.11 -40.37 -6.96
N GLN A 366 -4.94 -40.26 -6.37
CA GLN A 366 -4.45 -39.01 -5.75
C GLN A 366 -4.20 -37.92 -6.81
N ARG A 367 -4.17 -36.70 -6.38
CA ARG A 367 -3.90 -35.51 -7.22
C ARG A 367 -2.80 -34.68 -6.57
N SER A 368 -1.75 -34.35 -7.32
CA SER A 368 -0.73 -33.41 -6.87
C SER A 368 -1.23 -31.96 -6.91
N SER A 369 -0.66 -31.11 -6.08
CA SER A 369 -0.96 -29.70 -6.05
C SER A 369 0.32 -28.88 -5.95
N HIS A 370 0.50 -27.92 -6.87
CA HIS A 370 1.61 -26.97 -6.81
C HIS A 370 1.41 -25.93 -5.70
N PHE A 371 0.16 -25.53 -5.42
CA PHE A 371 -0.19 -24.63 -4.33
C PHE A 371 -0.62 -25.47 -3.12
N LEU A 372 0.25 -25.56 -2.14
CA LEU A 372 0.12 -26.52 -1.06
C LEU A 372 -1.00 -26.15 -0.09
N THR A 373 -0.97 -24.93 0.48
CA THR A 373 -1.91 -24.52 1.52
C THR A 373 -3.18 -23.90 0.96
N LEU A 374 -3.03 -22.94 0.03
CA LEU A 374 -4.15 -22.20 -0.54
C LEU A 374 -4.33 -22.57 -2.02
N PRO A 375 -5.52 -23.04 -2.46
CA PRO A 375 -5.77 -23.31 -3.87
C PRO A 375 -5.59 -22.08 -4.76
N ILE A 376 -5.07 -22.30 -5.98
CA ILE A 376 -4.73 -21.22 -6.95
C ILE A 376 -5.84 -20.19 -7.15
N LYS A 377 -7.12 -20.64 -7.11
CA LYS A 377 -8.29 -19.75 -7.26
C LYS A 377 -8.38 -18.66 -6.19
N TYR A 378 -7.80 -18.86 -5.01
CA TYR A 378 -7.78 -17.90 -3.90
C TYR A 378 -6.42 -17.27 -3.74
N ALA A 379 -5.34 -18.04 -4.00
CA ALA A 379 -3.97 -17.55 -3.88
C ALA A 379 -3.69 -16.40 -4.85
N VAL A 380 -4.03 -16.58 -6.15
CA VAL A 380 -3.75 -15.57 -7.18
C VAL A 380 -4.50 -14.25 -6.93
N PRO A 381 -5.83 -14.21 -6.67
CA PRO A 381 -6.52 -12.98 -6.32
C PRO A 381 -5.94 -12.30 -5.07
N LEU A 382 -5.61 -13.07 -4.03
CA LEU A 382 -5.04 -12.50 -2.80
C LEU A 382 -3.65 -11.91 -3.02
N MET A 383 -2.79 -12.58 -3.81
CA MET A 383 -1.49 -12.05 -4.22
C MET A 383 -1.63 -10.78 -5.08
N ALA A 384 -2.58 -10.77 -6.03
CA ALA A 384 -2.84 -9.60 -6.86
C ALA A 384 -3.33 -8.41 -6.01
N CYS A 385 -4.28 -8.64 -5.09
CA CYS A 385 -4.73 -7.61 -4.16
C CYS A 385 -3.57 -7.09 -3.30
N SER A 386 -2.72 -7.97 -2.78
CA SER A 386 -1.55 -7.58 -2.00
C SER A 386 -0.59 -6.71 -2.83
N ALA A 387 -0.30 -7.09 -4.07
CA ALA A 387 0.57 -6.31 -4.95
C ALA A 387 0.00 -4.92 -5.22
N VAL A 388 -1.31 -4.83 -5.51
CA VAL A 388 -1.99 -3.54 -5.72
C VAL A 388 -2.00 -2.69 -4.46
N LEU A 389 -2.25 -3.28 -3.27
CA LEU A 389 -2.21 -2.57 -2.00
C LEU A 389 -0.80 -2.01 -1.71
N HIS A 390 0.26 -2.80 -1.94
CA HIS A 390 1.63 -2.33 -1.77
C HIS A 390 1.97 -1.19 -2.75
N TRP A 391 1.54 -1.31 -4.00
CA TRP A 391 1.72 -0.26 -4.99
C TRP A 391 0.97 1.03 -4.60
N LEU A 392 -0.32 0.93 -4.25
CA LEU A 392 -1.09 2.08 -3.79
C LEU A 392 -0.51 2.70 -2.52
N CYS A 393 -0.01 1.90 -1.60
CA CYS A 393 0.65 2.37 -0.39
C CYS A 393 1.88 3.22 -0.73
N SER A 394 2.70 2.79 -1.71
CA SER A 394 3.85 3.55 -2.18
C SER A 394 3.46 4.85 -2.91
N GLN A 395 2.28 4.90 -3.52
CA GLN A 395 1.74 6.11 -4.15
C GLN A 395 1.03 7.04 -3.15
N SER A 396 0.62 6.51 -2.00
CA SER A 396 -0.13 7.25 -0.98
C SER A 396 0.75 8.09 -0.07
N LEU A 397 1.91 7.55 0.30
CA LEU A 397 2.86 8.19 1.21
C LEU A 397 4.29 7.89 0.73
N PHE A 398 5.04 8.91 0.43
CA PHE A 398 6.37 8.79 -0.17
C PHE A 398 7.30 9.90 0.29
N LEU A 399 8.60 9.66 0.12
CA LEU A 399 9.63 10.62 0.46
C LEU A 399 9.97 11.45 -0.77
N VAL A 400 9.99 12.77 -0.62
CA VAL A 400 10.40 13.72 -1.66
C VAL A 400 11.64 14.45 -1.18
N ARG A 401 12.63 14.51 -2.05
CA ARG A 401 13.84 15.28 -1.82
C ARG A 401 13.91 16.40 -2.84
N PHE A 402 14.12 17.60 -2.33
CA PHE A 402 14.36 18.79 -3.12
C PHE A 402 15.83 19.18 -2.95
N ASP A 403 16.48 19.42 -4.06
CA ASP A 403 17.83 19.97 -4.10
C ASP A 403 17.76 21.36 -4.76
N GLY A 404 18.19 22.39 -4.07
CA GLY A 404 18.35 23.72 -4.63
C GLY A 404 19.47 23.72 -5.66
N ILE A 405 19.24 24.34 -6.82
CA ILE A 405 20.25 24.52 -7.87
C ILE A 405 20.51 26.02 -7.99
N ARG A 406 21.77 26.40 -7.88
CA ARG A 406 22.20 27.78 -8.09
C ARG A 406 22.14 28.15 -9.57
N SER A 407 22.14 29.44 -9.87
CA SER A 407 22.19 29.96 -11.24
C SER A 407 23.39 29.46 -12.08
N ASN A 408 24.48 29.07 -11.42
CA ASN A 408 25.65 28.47 -12.07
C ASN A 408 25.47 26.94 -12.35
N GLY A 409 24.32 26.37 -12.03
CA GLY A 409 24.02 24.94 -12.21
C GLY A 409 24.61 24.02 -11.13
N GLU A 410 25.24 24.57 -10.09
CA GLU A 410 25.75 23.79 -8.97
C GLU A 410 24.65 23.51 -7.92
N LEU A 411 24.72 22.34 -7.28
CA LEU A 411 23.83 21.99 -6.18
C LEU A 411 24.14 22.82 -4.94
N ASP A 412 23.14 23.48 -4.37
CA ASP A 412 23.28 24.13 -3.08
C ASP A 412 22.99 23.14 -1.96
N GLU A 413 24.05 22.68 -1.29
CA GLU A 413 23.89 21.71 -0.18
C GLU A 413 23.12 22.31 1.02
N LYS A 414 23.09 23.65 1.14
CA LYS A 414 22.36 24.32 2.23
C LYS A 414 20.85 24.36 2.00
N ASP A 415 20.43 24.30 0.73
CA ASP A 415 19.01 24.33 0.35
C ASP A 415 18.48 22.92 -0.01
N ARG A 416 19.15 21.89 0.52
CA ARG A 416 18.69 20.52 0.41
C ARG A 416 17.63 20.22 1.46
N MET A 417 16.48 19.77 1.01
CA MET A 417 15.33 19.47 1.85
C MET A 417 14.75 18.10 1.56
N VAL A 418 14.37 17.39 2.61
CA VAL A 418 13.66 16.10 2.49
C VAL A 418 12.33 16.22 3.23
N ARG A 419 11.24 15.93 2.53
CA ARG A 419 9.87 16.02 3.06
C ARG A 419 9.09 14.74 2.79
N LEU A 420 8.05 14.51 3.58
CA LEU A 420 7.09 13.46 3.36
C LEU A 420 5.96 14.01 2.47
N GLY A 421 5.79 13.41 1.29
CA GLY A 421 4.69 13.70 0.38
C GLY A 421 3.54 12.72 0.56
N TYR A 422 2.32 13.18 0.31
CA TYR A 422 1.12 12.34 0.32
C TYR A 422 0.25 12.57 -0.92
N ASN A 423 -0.51 11.55 -1.30
CA ASN A 423 -1.46 11.64 -2.39
C ASN A 423 -2.83 11.16 -1.93
N VAL A 424 -3.81 12.07 -1.93
CA VAL A 424 -5.18 11.81 -1.45
C VAL A 424 -5.88 10.72 -2.25
N THR A 425 -5.73 10.72 -3.58
CA THR A 425 -6.32 9.70 -4.47
C THR A 425 -5.76 8.31 -4.19
N GLY A 426 -4.45 8.22 -3.96
CA GLY A 426 -3.79 6.98 -3.55
C GLY A 426 -4.33 6.45 -2.23
N MET A 427 -4.46 7.32 -1.22
CA MET A 427 -5.00 6.95 0.10
C MET A 427 -6.45 6.49 0.04
N LEU A 428 -7.31 7.20 -0.69
CA LEU A 428 -8.72 6.82 -0.88
C LEU A 428 -8.84 5.46 -1.57
N SER A 429 -8.04 5.23 -2.61
CA SER A 429 -8.01 3.96 -3.34
C SER A 429 -7.53 2.80 -2.45
N LEU A 430 -6.50 3.03 -1.63
CA LEU A 430 -5.97 2.07 -0.68
C LEU A 430 -7.02 1.66 0.36
N ILE A 431 -7.69 2.64 0.98
CA ILE A 431 -8.77 2.42 1.95
C ILE A 431 -9.94 1.68 1.30
N GLY A 432 -10.35 2.08 0.09
CA GLY A 432 -11.45 1.45 -0.66
C GLY A 432 -11.21 -0.02 -0.93
N ILE A 433 -10.02 -0.41 -1.40
CA ILE A 433 -9.66 -1.81 -1.65
C ILE A 433 -9.58 -2.59 -0.34
N LEU A 434 -9.02 -2.02 0.72
CA LEU A 434 -8.94 -2.66 2.03
C LEU A 434 -10.33 -2.98 2.60
N ILE A 435 -11.26 -2.02 2.54
CA ILE A 435 -12.65 -2.21 2.95
C ILE A 435 -13.33 -3.28 2.08
N ALA A 436 -13.13 -3.25 0.77
CA ALA A 436 -13.70 -4.24 -0.15
C ALA A 436 -13.21 -5.65 0.17
N MET A 437 -11.92 -5.84 0.47
CA MET A 437 -11.37 -7.14 0.89
C MET A 437 -11.97 -7.61 2.22
N MET A 438 -12.11 -6.72 3.20
CA MET A 438 -12.72 -7.02 4.49
C MET A 438 -14.19 -7.45 4.32
N VAL A 439 -14.99 -6.66 3.61
CA VAL A 439 -16.40 -6.96 3.32
C VAL A 439 -16.54 -8.28 2.56
N ALA A 440 -15.73 -8.52 1.52
CA ALA A 440 -15.74 -9.76 0.76
C ALA A 440 -15.46 -10.98 1.66
N THR A 441 -14.48 -10.87 2.57
CA THR A 441 -14.12 -11.95 3.50
C THR A 441 -15.26 -12.21 4.49
N ILE A 442 -15.85 -11.16 5.08
CA ILE A 442 -17.00 -11.27 5.99
C ILE A 442 -18.20 -11.89 5.26
N CYS A 443 -18.52 -11.43 4.05
CA CYS A 443 -19.63 -11.97 3.26
C CYS A 443 -19.43 -13.44 2.96
N VAL A 444 -18.27 -13.83 2.42
CA VAL A 444 -17.98 -15.23 2.08
C VAL A 444 -18.05 -16.13 3.32
N ALA A 445 -17.48 -15.69 4.44
CA ALA A 445 -17.46 -16.45 5.67
C ALA A 445 -18.83 -16.56 6.34
N SER A 446 -19.67 -15.53 6.24
CA SER A 446 -20.97 -15.46 6.90
C SER A 446 -22.10 -16.12 6.12
N PHE A 447 -22.13 -15.96 4.79
CA PHE A 447 -23.25 -16.47 3.98
C PHE A 447 -23.12 -17.94 3.58
N ARG A 448 -21.90 -18.48 3.51
CA ARG A 448 -21.71 -19.88 3.17
C ARG A 448 -21.84 -20.77 4.41
N ARG A 449 -22.46 -21.96 4.21
CA ARG A 449 -22.63 -22.98 5.24
C ARG A 449 -21.87 -24.26 4.87
N LEU A 450 -21.32 -24.91 5.87
CA LEU A 450 -20.69 -26.21 5.76
C LEU A 450 -21.77 -27.31 5.76
N LYS A 451 -21.49 -28.45 5.17
CA LYS A 451 -22.34 -29.65 5.27
C LYS A 451 -21.92 -30.52 6.45
N THR A 452 -20.64 -30.50 6.78
CA THR A 452 -20.09 -31.18 7.94
C THR A 452 -20.33 -30.40 9.22
N PRO A 453 -20.68 -31.04 10.34
CA PRO A 453 -20.90 -30.36 11.62
C PRO A 453 -19.63 -29.94 12.33
N LEU A 454 -18.45 -30.40 11.87
CA LEU A 454 -17.18 -30.29 12.58
C LEU A 454 -16.61 -28.85 12.70
N GLY A 455 -17.06 -27.92 11.86
CA GLY A 455 -16.58 -26.54 11.86
C GLY A 455 -15.11 -26.45 11.42
N GLU A 456 -14.22 -26.15 12.35
CA GLU A 456 -12.79 -26.05 12.08
C GLU A 456 -12.17 -27.44 11.88
N THR A 457 -11.79 -27.78 10.67
CA THR A 457 -11.21 -29.08 10.30
C THR A 457 -9.69 -29.02 10.06
N CYS A 458 -9.05 -27.88 10.37
CA CYS A 458 -7.60 -27.75 10.25
C CYS A 458 -6.84 -28.34 11.44
N MET A 459 -7.52 -28.69 12.49
CA MET A 459 -6.91 -29.24 13.71
C MET A 459 -6.55 -30.72 13.50
N SER A 460 -5.29 -31.08 13.76
CA SER A 460 -4.79 -32.45 13.54
C SER A 460 -5.64 -33.51 14.26
N CYS A 461 -6.10 -33.22 15.48
CA CYS A 461 -6.98 -34.15 16.23
C CYS A 461 -8.32 -34.41 15.52
N VAL A 462 -8.92 -33.40 14.88
CA VAL A 462 -10.18 -33.54 14.14
C VAL A 462 -9.97 -34.39 12.88
N ILE A 463 -8.83 -34.17 12.18
CA ILE A 463 -8.46 -34.95 10.99
C ILE A 463 -8.18 -36.41 11.40
N SER A 464 -7.38 -36.59 12.47
CA SER A 464 -7.03 -37.90 13.01
C SER A 464 -8.31 -38.70 13.42
N ALA A 465 -9.19 -38.05 14.19
CA ALA A 465 -10.46 -38.66 14.61
C ALA A 465 -11.33 -39.12 13.43
N ALA A 466 -11.29 -38.41 12.32
CA ALA A 466 -12.00 -38.77 11.09
C ALA A 466 -11.34 -39.93 10.29
N CYS A 467 -10.14 -40.37 10.68
CA CYS A 467 -9.37 -41.41 9.98
C CYS A 467 -9.47 -42.80 10.61
N HIS A 468 -10.20 -42.97 11.72
CA HIS A 468 -10.42 -44.25 12.41
C HIS A 468 -11.57 -45.09 11.83
N ALA A 469 -11.63 -45.21 10.55
CA ALA A 469 -12.66 -45.98 9.90
C ALA A 469 -12.17 -47.41 9.59
N MET A 470 -13.04 -48.43 9.78
CA MET A 470 -12.74 -49.76 9.26
C MET A 470 -12.52 -49.68 7.74
N GLN A 471 -11.35 -50.10 7.31
CA GLN A 471 -10.95 -50.00 5.92
C GLN A 471 -11.33 -51.29 5.19
N ASP A 472 -12.18 -51.16 4.18
CA ASP A 472 -12.58 -52.27 3.33
C ASP A 472 -11.50 -52.69 2.31
N ARG A 473 -10.40 -51.91 2.20
CA ARG A 473 -9.33 -52.10 1.21
C ARG A 473 -7.96 -51.77 1.77
N PRO A 474 -6.91 -52.47 1.31
CA PRO A 474 -5.55 -52.07 1.58
C PRO A 474 -5.26 -50.70 0.92
N GLU A 475 -4.45 -49.90 1.56
CA GLU A 475 -4.00 -48.56 1.10
C GLU A 475 -5.16 -47.66 0.65
N PRO A 476 -6.17 -47.41 1.54
CA PRO A 476 -7.40 -46.71 1.17
C PRO A 476 -7.11 -45.28 0.64
N TRP A 477 -6.01 -44.64 1.06
CA TRP A 477 -5.57 -43.30 0.63
C TRP A 477 -5.24 -43.20 -0.87
N LEU A 478 -4.94 -44.30 -1.53
CA LEU A 478 -4.72 -44.37 -2.99
C LEU A 478 -6.01 -44.31 -3.78
N HIS A 479 -7.15 -44.55 -3.14
CA HIS A 479 -8.46 -44.57 -3.75
C HIS A 479 -9.20 -43.24 -3.59
N LYS A 480 -10.39 -43.15 -4.16
CA LYS A 480 -11.29 -42.04 -3.91
C LYS A 480 -11.97 -42.25 -2.55
N LEU A 481 -11.78 -41.32 -1.63
CA LEU A 481 -12.36 -41.32 -0.30
C LEU A 481 -13.62 -40.46 -0.23
N GLN A 482 -14.47 -40.81 0.73
CA GLN A 482 -15.60 -40.00 1.15
C GLN A 482 -15.71 -40.06 2.67
N TRP A 483 -16.03 -38.93 3.30
CA TRP A 483 -16.34 -38.85 4.72
C TRP A 483 -17.83 -38.98 4.95
N GLY A 484 -18.23 -39.79 5.94
CA GLY A 484 -19.62 -39.99 6.32
C GLY A 484 -19.77 -41.11 7.34
N VAL A 485 -21.02 -41.50 7.59
CA VAL A 485 -21.33 -42.60 8.50
C VAL A 485 -20.99 -43.92 7.83
N ILE A 486 -20.24 -44.74 8.52
CA ILE A 486 -19.84 -46.07 8.08
C ILE A 486 -20.83 -47.06 8.71
N GLY A 487 -21.63 -47.71 7.89
CA GLY A 487 -22.57 -48.73 8.36
C GLY A 487 -21.86 -50.00 8.78
N ALA A 488 -22.29 -50.62 9.87
CA ALA A 488 -22.09 -52.07 10.05
C ALA A 488 -22.70 -52.73 8.82
N ASN A 489 -21.94 -53.58 8.14
CA ASN A 489 -22.46 -54.35 7.03
C ASN A 489 -23.69 -55.13 7.53
N GLU A 490 -24.81 -55.01 6.80
CA GLU A 490 -26.05 -55.76 7.04
C GLU A 490 -25.87 -57.28 6.92
N GLN A 491 -24.62 -57.74 6.77
CA GLN A 491 -24.22 -59.12 6.56
C GLN A 491 -23.18 -59.63 7.58
N ASP A 492 -23.27 -59.19 8.83
CA ASP A 492 -22.56 -59.92 9.87
C ASP A 492 -23.54 -60.98 10.48
N PRO A 493 -23.49 -62.25 10.01
CA PRO A 493 -24.44 -63.29 10.45
C PRO A 493 -24.18 -63.70 11.92
N PHE A 494 -23.17 -63.17 12.56
CA PHE A 494 -22.79 -63.49 13.93
C PHE A 494 -22.96 -62.31 14.92
N GLY A 495 -23.53 -61.17 14.48
CA GLY A 495 -23.88 -60.08 15.35
C GLY A 495 -25.00 -60.48 16.32
N GLY A 496 -24.63 -60.80 17.54
CA GLY A 496 -25.58 -61.11 18.62
C GLY A 496 -26.45 -59.88 18.95
N GLU A 497 -27.56 -60.08 19.66
CA GLU A 497 -28.52 -59.05 20.07
C GLU A 497 -27.88 -57.88 20.88
N GLU A 498 -26.67 -58.01 21.34
CA GLU A 498 -25.87 -56.96 22.02
C GLU A 498 -25.40 -55.85 21.06
N ASP A 499 -25.26 -56.08 19.77
CA ASP A 499 -24.80 -55.12 18.77
C ASP A 499 -25.85 -54.06 18.34
N ARG A 500 -27.12 -54.17 18.80
CA ARG A 500 -28.17 -53.16 18.56
C ARG A 500 -27.89 -51.80 19.21
N TYR A 501 -26.91 -51.68 20.12
CA TYR A 501 -26.46 -50.46 20.76
C TYR A 501 -25.08 -50.00 20.29
N SER A 502 -24.54 -50.62 19.22
CA SER A 502 -23.26 -50.19 18.68
C SER A 502 -23.39 -48.75 18.12
N VAL A 503 -22.74 -47.83 18.75
CA VAL A 503 -22.73 -46.42 18.33
C VAL A 503 -22.08 -46.33 16.95
N ARG A 504 -22.82 -45.71 16.01
CA ARG A 504 -22.33 -45.55 14.63
C ARG A 504 -21.09 -44.68 14.56
N ARG A 505 -20.16 -45.02 13.67
CA ARG A 505 -18.89 -44.26 13.49
C ARG A 505 -18.93 -43.43 12.24
N CYS A 506 -18.27 -42.27 12.27
CA CYS A 506 -18.06 -41.41 11.11
C CYS A 506 -16.58 -41.35 10.75
N GLY A 507 -16.25 -41.45 9.49
CA GLY A 507 -14.85 -41.37 9.06
C GLY A 507 -14.67 -41.36 7.55
N PHE A 508 -13.40 -41.34 7.14
CA PHE A 508 -13.00 -41.46 5.74
C PHE A 508 -12.92 -42.92 5.33
N THR A 509 -13.63 -43.29 4.27
CA THR A 509 -13.55 -44.65 3.71
C THR A 509 -13.58 -44.62 2.19
N ALA A 510 -13.01 -45.67 1.57
CA ALA A 510 -13.19 -45.99 0.15
C ALA A 510 -14.50 -46.75 -0.11
N GLY A 511 -15.18 -47.25 0.94
CA GLY A 511 -16.46 -47.95 0.91
C GLY A 511 -17.66 -47.01 0.79
N ARG A 512 -18.90 -47.55 0.92
CA ARG A 512 -20.13 -46.75 0.92
C ARG A 512 -20.28 -46.01 2.25
N VAL A 513 -20.72 -44.77 2.19
CA VAL A 513 -21.05 -43.96 3.37
C VAL A 513 -22.52 -43.58 3.36
N GLN A 514 -23.11 -43.47 4.55
CA GLN A 514 -24.46 -42.96 4.74
C GLN A 514 -24.39 -41.49 5.25
N PRO A 515 -25.43 -40.68 4.98
CA PRO A 515 -25.52 -39.35 5.55
C PRO A 515 -25.79 -39.43 7.06
N LEU A 516 -25.34 -38.37 7.77
CA LEU A 516 -25.65 -38.19 9.19
C LEU A 516 -27.15 -38.00 9.39
N VAL A 517 -27.73 -38.72 10.36
CA VAL A 517 -29.14 -38.60 10.77
C VAL A 517 -29.21 -37.70 12.01
N LYS A 518 -30.18 -36.79 12.01
CA LYS A 518 -30.39 -35.88 13.13
C LYS A 518 -30.81 -36.65 14.38
N ASP A 519 -30.37 -36.21 15.56
CA ASP A 519 -30.66 -36.77 16.88
C ASP A 519 -30.10 -38.17 17.14
N GLU A 520 -29.27 -38.71 16.22
CA GLU A 520 -28.51 -39.95 16.44
C GLU A 520 -27.15 -39.66 17.11
N ARG A 521 -26.64 -40.66 17.84
CA ARG A 521 -25.32 -40.62 18.50
C ARG A 521 -24.26 -41.25 17.61
N TYR A 522 -23.10 -40.60 17.56
CA TYR A 522 -21.96 -41.05 16.78
C TYR A 522 -20.69 -41.01 17.65
N GLN A 523 -19.86 -42.02 17.46
CA GLN A 523 -18.61 -42.19 18.21
C GLN A 523 -17.40 -42.29 17.26
#